data_0e90caa527391811526781c225e0b87c
#
_entry.id   0e90caa527391811526781c225e0b87c
#
_cell.length_a   1.000
_cell.length_b   1.000
_cell.length_c   1.000
_cell.angle_alpha   90.00
_cell.angle_beta   90.00
_cell.angle_gamma   90.00
#
_symmetry.space_group_name_H-M   'P 1'
#
loop_
_entity.id
_entity.type
_entity.pdbx_description
1 polymer ?
#
loop_
_entity_poly.entity_id
_entity_poly.type
_entity_poly.pdbx_seq_one_letter_code
_entity_poly.pdbx_strand_id
1 'polypeptide(L)'
;PFFFQRIQDSIEDFDGIIFDIGRGRYDHHQKDSRIRENGIPYAAFGLLWEELGTEILGEELAAKFDEAFVQPLDNNDNTGEKNELASLIGSFNPSWDEDGGTDEAFFRAVSVAGMILDNKFARYLGNERADKRIEEILETQNPEADSRILVLPEFIPCQKRLSETDIAFVIFPSNRGGYCIQPQKKEYSLNYKCSFPSEWLGLENEELQKETGLSSASF
;
A
#
# COMPACT_ATOMS: atom_id res chain seq x y z
N PRO A 1 20.34 4.92 -14.11
CA PRO A 1 19.30 4.22 -14.84
C PRO A 1 19.59 2.72 -14.77
N PHE A 2 18.59 1.94 -14.31
CA PHE A 2 18.67 0.49 -14.36
C PHE A 2 18.34 0.03 -15.76
N PHE A 3 19.18 -0.83 -16.34
CA PHE A 3 18.90 -1.48 -17.61
C PHE A 3 18.47 -2.91 -17.32
N PHE A 4 17.26 -3.27 -17.78
CA PHE A 4 16.80 -4.65 -17.79
C PHE A 4 17.15 -5.26 -19.14
N GLN A 5 17.71 -6.45 -19.13
CA GLN A 5 17.97 -7.24 -20.32
C GLN A 5 17.33 -8.61 -20.14
N ARG A 6 16.50 -9.01 -21.08
CA ARG A 6 16.02 -10.39 -21.18
C ARG A 6 17.10 -11.25 -21.81
N ILE A 7 17.59 -12.25 -21.07
CA ILE A 7 18.62 -13.16 -21.55
C ILE A 7 17.96 -14.40 -22.12
N GLN A 8 18.31 -14.76 -23.35
CA GLN A 8 17.75 -15.93 -24.04
C GLN A 8 18.75 -17.07 -24.20
N ASP A 9 20.05 -16.81 -24.32
CA ASP A 9 21.03 -17.83 -24.76
C ASP A 9 22.12 -18.19 -23.75
N SER A 10 22.73 -17.23 -23.07
CA SER A 10 23.86 -17.48 -22.14
C SER A 10 23.95 -16.39 -21.10
N ILE A 11 24.29 -16.79 -19.87
CA ILE A 11 24.54 -15.90 -18.72
C ILE A 11 26.03 -15.82 -18.39
N GLU A 12 26.90 -16.45 -19.19
CA GLU A 12 28.34 -16.40 -18.97
C GLU A 12 28.85 -14.97 -19.22
N ASP A 13 29.68 -14.47 -18.30
CA ASP A 13 30.29 -13.14 -18.33
C ASP A 13 29.33 -11.94 -18.18
N PHE A 14 28.10 -12.14 -17.63
CA PHE A 14 27.20 -11.02 -17.34
C PHE A 14 27.61 -10.32 -16.03
N ASP A 15 27.93 -9.03 -16.12
CA ASP A 15 28.21 -8.16 -14.97
C ASP A 15 26.94 -7.45 -14.51
N GLY A 16 26.19 -8.08 -13.58
CA GLY A 16 24.92 -7.55 -13.07
C GLY A 16 24.17 -8.53 -12.21
N ILE A 17 22.96 -8.15 -11.79
CA ILE A 17 22.06 -9.02 -11.02
C ILE A 17 21.32 -9.94 -12.00
N ILE A 18 21.56 -11.25 -11.87
CA ILE A 18 20.84 -12.29 -12.61
C ILE A 18 19.78 -12.84 -11.67
N PHE A 19 18.53 -12.86 -12.11
CA PHE A 19 17.39 -13.38 -11.35
C PHE A 19 16.48 -14.22 -12.22
N ASP A 20 15.74 -15.13 -11.60
CA ASP A 20 14.77 -16.04 -12.20
C ASP A 20 15.35 -17.08 -13.18
N ILE A 21 16.65 -17.07 -13.39
CA ILE A 21 17.37 -17.99 -14.29
C ILE A 21 18.77 -18.31 -13.77
N GLY A 22 19.37 -19.36 -14.33
CA GLY A 22 20.81 -19.63 -14.17
C GLY A 22 21.20 -20.37 -12.90
N ARG A 23 20.25 -20.78 -12.07
CA ARG A 23 20.46 -21.48 -10.80
C ARG A 23 21.36 -20.71 -9.82
N GLY A 24 21.35 -19.37 -9.94
CA GLY A 24 22.09 -18.46 -9.06
C GLY A 24 21.31 -18.10 -7.79
N ARG A 25 21.80 -17.07 -7.10
CA ARG A 25 21.29 -16.61 -5.82
C ARG A 25 19.79 -16.21 -5.84
N TYR A 26 19.31 -15.65 -6.94
CA TYR A 26 17.95 -15.15 -7.10
C TYR A 26 17.13 -15.98 -8.08
N ASP A 27 17.46 -17.26 -8.22
CA ASP A 27 16.69 -18.24 -8.98
C ASP A 27 16.02 -19.23 -8.02
N HIS A 28 14.76 -19.53 -8.22
CA HIS A 28 13.95 -20.40 -7.36
C HIS A 28 13.60 -21.76 -8.01
N HIS A 29 14.04 -22.01 -9.25
CA HIS A 29 13.74 -23.25 -9.98
C HIS A 29 14.59 -24.48 -9.55
N GLN A 30 15.30 -24.36 -8.46
CA GLN A 30 16.17 -25.41 -7.94
C GLN A 30 15.38 -26.37 -7.04
N LYS A 31 15.88 -27.61 -6.87
CA LYS A 31 15.22 -28.62 -6.02
C LYS A 31 15.16 -28.24 -4.54
N ASP A 32 16.11 -27.45 -4.11
CA ASP A 32 16.30 -26.92 -2.75
C ASP A 32 15.87 -25.45 -2.65
N SER A 33 14.86 -25.06 -3.43
CA SER A 33 14.29 -23.71 -3.37
C SER A 33 13.86 -23.35 -1.95
N ARG A 34 14.14 -22.12 -1.56
CA ARG A 34 13.91 -21.62 -0.20
C ARG A 34 12.42 -21.46 0.07
N ILE A 35 12.03 -21.77 1.29
CA ILE A 35 10.65 -21.62 1.79
C ILE A 35 10.72 -20.77 3.06
N ARG A 36 9.80 -19.82 3.20
CA ARG A 36 9.65 -19.01 4.41
C ARG A 36 9.11 -19.84 5.57
N GLU A 37 9.31 -19.39 6.79
CA GLU A 37 8.81 -20.07 8.00
C GLU A 37 7.31 -20.34 7.99
N ASN A 38 6.54 -19.47 7.34
CA ASN A 38 5.08 -19.62 7.16
C ASN A 38 4.69 -20.57 6.02
N GLY A 39 5.65 -21.20 5.37
CA GLY A 39 5.43 -22.18 4.31
C GLY A 39 5.31 -21.61 2.89
N ILE A 40 5.36 -20.29 2.71
CA ILE A 40 5.31 -19.66 1.39
C ILE A 40 6.68 -19.75 0.72
N PRO A 41 6.79 -20.38 -0.46
CA PRO A 41 8.06 -20.48 -1.18
C PRO A 41 8.51 -19.11 -1.69
N TYR A 42 9.83 -18.92 -1.78
CA TYR A 42 10.37 -17.74 -2.46
C TYR A 42 10.31 -17.93 -3.97
N ALA A 43 9.92 -16.86 -4.68
CA ALA A 43 10.23 -16.68 -6.09
C ALA A 43 11.38 -15.68 -6.24
N ALA A 44 11.80 -15.39 -7.46
CA ALA A 44 12.89 -14.46 -7.72
C ALA A 44 12.64 -13.07 -7.09
N PHE A 45 11.38 -12.61 -7.08
CA PHE A 45 11.04 -11.34 -6.46
C PHE A 45 11.27 -11.35 -4.94
N GLY A 46 10.83 -12.39 -4.25
CA GLY A 46 11.05 -12.53 -2.80
C GLY A 46 12.52 -12.63 -2.42
N LEU A 47 13.32 -13.33 -3.22
CA LEU A 47 14.76 -13.43 -3.01
C LEU A 47 15.47 -12.07 -3.16
N LEU A 48 15.08 -11.28 -4.15
CA LEU A 48 15.56 -9.91 -4.33
C LEU A 48 15.08 -8.99 -3.21
N TRP A 49 13.80 -9.14 -2.81
CA TRP A 49 13.21 -8.33 -1.76
C TRP A 49 13.87 -8.55 -0.39
N GLU A 50 14.20 -9.78 -0.05
CA GLU A 50 14.91 -10.12 1.19
C GLU A 50 16.25 -9.36 1.30
N GLU A 51 16.93 -9.14 0.19
CA GLU A 51 18.21 -8.44 0.19
C GLU A 51 18.06 -6.91 0.12
N LEU A 52 17.16 -6.42 -0.74
CA LEU A 52 17.07 -5.01 -1.07
C LEU A 52 15.95 -4.27 -0.32
N GLY A 53 14.96 -4.99 0.18
CA GLY A 53 13.75 -4.40 0.75
C GLY A 53 14.03 -3.48 1.93
N THR A 54 14.94 -3.86 2.82
CA THR A 54 15.32 -3.06 3.98
C THR A 54 16.01 -1.75 3.58
N GLU A 55 16.82 -1.77 2.53
CA GLU A 55 17.44 -0.55 2.00
C GLU A 55 16.41 0.40 1.38
N ILE A 56 15.36 -0.15 0.78
CA ILE A 56 14.31 0.62 0.10
C ILE A 56 13.31 1.25 1.07
N LEU A 57 12.82 0.48 2.06
CA LEU A 57 11.71 0.88 2.93
C LEU A 57 12.06 0.93 4.42
N GLY A 58 13.26 0.50 4.83
CA GLY A 58 13.58 0.23 6.23
C GLY A 58 12.99 -1.11 6.70
N GLU A 59 13.50 -1.63 7.81
CA GLU A 59 13.24 -3.00 8.29
C GLU A 59 11.75 -3.28 8.49
N GLU A 60 11.05 -2.42 9.25
CA GLU A 60 9.65 -2.62 9.61
C GLU A 60 8.70 -2.57 8.39
N LEU A 61 8.87 -1.56 7.53
CA LEU A 61 8.02 -1.43 6.34
C LEU A 61 8.34 -2.49 5.29
N ALA A 62 9.61 -2.91 5.18
CA ALA A 62 10.00 -3.97 4.28
C ALA A 62 9.36 -5.31 4.66
N ALA A 63 9.30 -5.64 5.96
CA ALA A 63 8.61 -6.83 6.45
C ALA A 63 7.09 -6.78 6.17
N LYS A 64 6.44 -5.64 6.44
CA LYS A 64 5.01 -5.45 6.13
C LYS A 64 4.72 -5.53 4.62
N PHE A 65 5.63 -5.02 3.80
CA PHE A 65 5.50 -5.07 2.35
C PHE A 65 5.72 -6.50 1.82
N ASP A 66 6.67 -7.24 2.39
CA ASP A 66 6.88 -8.65 2.06
C ASP A 66 5.60 -9.44 2.28
N GLU A 67 5.05 -9.40 3.49
CA GLU A 67 3.84 -10.13 3.85
C GLU A 67 2.63 -9.76 2.97
N ALA A 68 2.40 -8.47 2.76
CA ALA A 68 1.18 -7.99 2.10
C ALA A 68 1.25 -7.98 0.57
N PHE A 69 2.45 -8.00 -0.02
CA PHE A 69 2.61 -7.81 -1.45
C PHE A 69 3.53 -8.82 -2.12
N VAL A 70 4.73 -9.06 -1.56
CA VAL A 70 5.73 -9.94 -2.20
C VAL A 70 5.32 -11.41 -2.07
N GLN A 71 4.98 -11.85 -0.86
CA GLN A 71 4.60 -13.26 -0.60
C GLN A 71 3.42 -13.74 -1.45
N PRO A 72 2.33 -12.98 -1.64
CA PRO A 72 1.25 -13.39 -2.54
C PRO A 72 1.68 -13.55 -4.01
N LEU A 73 2.67 -12.78 -4.47
CA LEU A 73 3.22 -12.92 -5.81
C LEU A 73 4.16 -14.11 -5.92
N ASP A 74 5.04 -14.31 -4.95
CA ASP A 74 5.90 -15.49 -4.88
C ASP A 74 5.08 -16.80 -4.81
N ASN A 75 4.00 -16.79 -4.04
CA ASN A 75 3.11 -17.95 -3.94
C ASN A 75 2.40 -18.23 -5.27
N ASN A 76 1.92 -17.19 -5.95
CA ASN A 76 1.34 -17.34 -7.29
C ASN A 76 2.33 -17.96 -8.27
N ASP A 77 3.57 -17.46 -8.28
CA ASP A 77 4.61 -17.91 -9.21
C ASP A 77 4.99 -19.39 -9.01
N ASN A 78 5.10 -19.81 -7.76
CA ASN A 78 5.50 -21.19 -7.43
C ASN A 78 4.34 -22.21 -7.49
N THR A 79 3.09 -21.80 -7.21
CA THR A 79 1.97 -22.72 -7.03
C THR A 79 0.85 -22.57 -8.06
N GLY A 80 0.83 -21.46 -8.79
CA GLY A 80 -0.28 -21.09 -9.67
C GLY A 80 -1.52 -20.60 -8.90
N GLU A 81 -1.43 -20.35 -7.60
CA GLU A 81 -2.53 -19.73 -6.85
C GLU A 81 -2.90 -18.38 -7.46
N LYS A 82 -4.20 -18.12 -7.61
CA LYS A 82 -4.67 -16.95 -8.34
C LYS A 82 -4.22 -15.64 -7.68
N ASN A 83 -3.54 -14.80 -8.45
CA ASN A 83 -3.19 -13.43 -8.10
C ASN A 83 -3.62 -12.48 -9.22
N GLU A 84 -4.44 -11.48 -8.88
CA GLU A 84 -5.01 -10.57 -9.88
C GLU A 84 -3.95 -9.68 -10.52
N LEU A 85 -2.96 -9.22 -9.75
CA LEU A 85 -1.87 -8.41 -10.30
C LEU A 85 -0.98 -9.23 -11.24
N ALA A 86 -0.61 -10.44 -10.84
CA ALA A 86 0.16 -11.34 -11.71
C ALA A 86 -0.59 -11.63 -13.02
N SER A 87 -1.90 -11.88 -12.95
CA SER A 87 -2.74 -12.07 -14.13
C SER A 87 -2.79 -10.83 -15.01
N LEU A 88 -2.88 -9.63 -14.42
CA LEU A 88 -2.89 -8.37 -15.15
C LEU A 88 -1.56 -8.12 -15.87
N ILE A 89 -0.44 -8.32 -15.17
CA ILE A 89 0.91 -8.20 -15.77
C ILE A 89 1.10 -9.27 -16.85
N GLY A 90 0.66 -10.50 -16.61
CA GLY A 90 0.71 -11.59 -17.59
C GLY A 90 -0.08 -11.32 -18.86
N SER A 91 -1.12 -10.46 -18.81
CA SER A 91 -1.92 -10.08 -19.98
C SER A 91 -1.17 -9.22 -21.02
N PHE A 92 0.03 -8.73 -20.67
CA PHE A 92 0.91 -8.07 -21.64
C PHE A 92 1.58 -9.05 -22.60
N ASN A 93 1.61 -10.34 -22.30
CA ASN A 93 2.15 -11.32 -23.25
C ASN A 93 1.34 -11.32 -24.54
N PRO A 94 2.00 -11.39 -25.70
CA PRO A 94 1.30 -11.51 -26.97
C PRO A 94 0.46 -12.79 -27.03
N SER A 95 -0.58 -12.80 -27.85
CA SER A 95 -1.36 -14.01 -28.12
C SER A 95 -0.48 -15.08 -28.77
N TRP A 96 -0.82 -16.35 -28.58
CA TRP A 96 -0.04 -17.48 -29.09
C TRP A 96 0.08 -17.51 -30.62
N ASP A 97 -0.81 -16.83 -31.32
CA ASP A 97 -0.91 -16.73 -32.79
C ASP A 97 -0.36 -15.38 -33.34
N GLU A 98 0.22 -14.53 -32.44
CA GLU A 98 0.89 -13.29 -32.85
C GLU A 98 2.38 -13.53 -33.09
N ASP A 99 2.87 -13.16 -34.26
CA ASP A 99 4.30 -13.24 -34.61
C ASP A 99 5.06 -12.02 -34.05
N GLY A 100 5.98 -12.25 -33.11
CA GLY A 100 6.92 -11.23 -32.61
C GLY A 100 6.40 -10.38 -31.46
N GLY A 101 7.18 -9.36 -31.09
CA GLY A 101 6.79 -8.39 -30.05
C GLY A 101 6.96 -8.85 -28.62
N THR A 102 7.56 -10.01 -28.35
CA THR A 102 7.76 -10.55 -26.99
C THR A 102 8.61 -9.64 -26.12
N ASP A 103 9.68 -9.08 -26.65
CA ASP A 103 10.55 -8.18 -25.87
C ASP A 103 9.88 -6.83 -25.62
N GLU A 104 9.17 -6.30 -26.59
CA GLU A 104 8.39 -5.07 -26.43
C GLU A 104 7.26 -5.25 -25.42
N ALA A 105 6.58 -6.38 -25.45
CA ALA A 105 5.54 -6.75 -24.48
C ALA A 105 6.14 -6.88 -23.07
N PHE A 106 7.28 -7.53 -22.94
CA PHE A 106 8.01 -7.65 -21.68
C PHE A 106 8.38 -6.27 -21.10
N PHE A 107 8.98 -5.39 -21.90
CA PHE A 107 9.36 -4.04 -21.41
C PHE A 107 8.15 -3.16 -21.09
N ARG A 108 7.00 -3.34 -21.77
CA ARG A 108 5.74 -2.70 -21.35
C ARG A 108 5.29 -3.21 -19.98
N ALA A 109 5.32 -4.52 -19.77
CA ALA A 109 4.99 -5.13 -18.49
C ALA A 109 5.92 -4.64 -17.36
N VAL A 110 7.23 -4.60 -17.58
CA VAL A 110 8.23 -4.05 -16.64
C VAL A 110 7.92 -2.59 -16.29
N SER A 111 7.57 -1.78 -17.29
CA SER A 111 7.24 -0.36 -17.06
C SER A 111 6.00 -0.20 -16.19
N VAL A 112 4.96 -1.01 -16.41
CA VAL A 112 3.74 -0.99 -15.59
C VAL A 112 4.01 -1.51 -14.19
N ALA A 113 4.76 -2.61 -14.04
CA ALA A 113 5.15 -3.15 -12.74
C ALA A 113 5.96 -2.13 -11.93
N GLY A 114 6.90 -1.43 -12.59
CA GLY A 114 7.69 -0.34 -11.97
C GLY A 114 6.80 0.78 -11.43
N MET A 115 5.86 1.28 -12.23
CA MET A 115 4.91 2.30 -11.78
C MET A 115 4.06 1.85 -10.58
N ILE A 116 3.66 0.58 -10.56
CA ILE A 116 2.90 0.01 -9.44
C ILE A 116 3.76 -0.02 -8.18
N LEU A 117 5.01 -0.47 -8.27
CA LEU A 117 5.94 -0.51 -7.16
C LEU A 117 6.26 0.89 -6.61
N ASP A 118 6.57 1.85 -7.47
CA ASP A 118 6.83 3.23 -7.08
C ASP A 118 5.67 3.84 -6.30
N ASN A 119 4.43 3.66 -6.79
CA ASN A 119 3.23 4.14 -6.12
C ASN A 119 3.00 3.44 -4.78
N LYS A 120 3.26 2.13 -4.69
CA LYS A 120 3.17 1.39 -3.43
C LYS A 120 4.20 1.88 -2.42
N PHE A 121 5.46 2.02 -2.80
CA PHE A 121 6.51 2.53 -1.92
C PHE A 121 6.20 3.94 -1.43
N ALA A 122 5.80 4.83 -2.33
CA ALA A 122 5.40 6.19 -1.97
C ALA A 122 4.26 6.20 -0.95
N ARG A 123 3.27 5.27 -1.09
CA ARG A 123 2.15 5.13 -0.16
C ARG A 123 2.58 4.59 1.21
N TYR A 124 3.44 3.57 1.25
CA TYR A 124 3.97 3.04 2.51
C TYR A 124 4.73 4.09 3.29
N LEU A 125 5.68 4.77 2.64
CA LEU A 125 6.45 5.86 3.23
C LEU A 125 5.57 7.07 3.60
N GLY A 126 4.52 7.35 2.81
CA GLY A 126 3.56 8.40 3.10
C GLY A 126 2.73 8.12 4.36
N ASN A 127 2.30 6.88 4.53
CA ASN A 127 1.57 6.45 5.73
C ASN A 127 2.47 6.51 6.98
N GLU A 128 3.74 6.10 6.89
CA GLU A 128 4.69 6.21 8.00
C GLU A 128 4.89 7.67 8.44
N ARG A 129 5.05 8.58 7.46
CA ARG A 129 5.14 10.02 7.79
C ARG A 129 3.87 10.54 8.43
N ALA A 130 2.70 10.07 7.98
CA ALA A 130 1.41 10.44 8.57
C ALA A 130 1.30 9.94 10.01
N ASP A 131 1.68 8.69 10.28
CA ASP A 131 1.64 8.10 11.62
C ASP A 131 2.54 8.89 12.59
N LYS A 132 3.78 9.20 12.20
CA LYS A 132 4.71 10.03 12.99
C LYS A 132 4.12 11.43 13.27
N ARG A 133 3.50 12.03 12.25
CA ARG A 133 2.89 13.36 12.39
C ARG A 133 1.70 13.35 13.35
N ILE A 134 0.90 12.30 13.33
CA ILE A 134 -0.21 12.12 14.29
C ILE A 134 0.32 11.94 15.70
N GLU A 135 1.38 11.18 15.91
CA GLU A 135 2.01 11.01 17.23
C GLU A 135 2.48 12.36 17.81
N GLU A 136 3.20 13.15 17.02
CA GLU A 136 3.63 14.51 17.44
C GLU A 136 2.45 15.40 17.83
N ILE A 137 1.34 15.35 17.09
CA ILE A 137 0.14 16.14 17.38
C ILE A 137 -0.51 15.64 18.67
N LEU A 138 -0.62 14.32 18.89
CA LEU A 138 -1.18 13.75 20.11
C LEU A 138 -0.38 14.13 21.36
N GLU A 139 0.95 14.15 21.26
CA GLU A 139 1.83 14.59 22.38
C GLU A 139 1.65 16.06 22.74
N THR A 140 1.28 16.88 21.77
CA THR A 140 1.11 18.34 21.94
C THR A 140 -0.34 18.77 22.16
N GLN A 141 -1.29 17.84 22.13
CA GLN A 141 -2.71 18.13 22.31
C GLN A 141 -2.96 18.75 23.69
N ASN A 142 -3.79 19.81 23.72
CA ASN A 142 -4.15 20.49 24.97
C ASN A 142 -4.86 19.51 25.92
N PRO A 143 -4.37 19.29 27.15
CA PRO A 143 -4.98 18.39 28.13
C PRO A 143 -6.41 18.80 28.55
N GLU A 144 -6.80 20.07 28.36
CA GLU A 144 -8.14 20.57 28.66
C GLU A 144 -9.15 20.33 27.52
N ALA A 145 -8.68 19.94 26.33
CA ALA A 145 -9.54 19.58 25.21
C ALA A 145 -10.25 18.23 25.45
N ASP A 146 -11.44 18.04 24.85
CA ASP A 146 -12.10 16.73 24.87
C ASP A 146 -11.17 15.69 24.20
N SER A 147 -10.69 14.73 24.96
CA SER A 147 -9.76 13.69 24.51
C SER A 147 -10.33 12.81 23.40
N ARG A 148 -11.63 12.90 23.09
CA ARG A 148 -12.28 12.15 22.02
C ARG A 148 -12.29 12.91 20.68
N ILE A 149 -11.81 14.16 20.64
CA ILE A 149 -11.77 15.00 19.44
C ILE A 149 -10.32 15.38 19.16
N LEU A 150 -9.84 15.07 17.95
CA LEU A 150 -8.53 15.47 17.45
C LEU A 150 -8.70 16.55 16.37
N VAL A 151 -8.07 17.71 16.57
CA VAL A 151 -8.03 18.78 15.58
C VAL A 151 -6.68 18.74 14.86
N LEU A 152 -6.72 18.54 13.54
CA LEU A 152 -5.54 18.50 12.71
C LEU A 152 -5.34 19.81 11.96
N PRO A 153 -4.11 20.27 11.74
CA PRO A 153 -3.82 21.49 10.98
C PRO A 153 -4.09 21.33 9.47
N GLU A 154 -4.13 20.10 9.00
CA GLU A 154 -4.36 19.70 7.61
C GLU A 154 -4.93 18.28 7.56
N PHE A 155 -5.38 17.82 6.39
CA PHE A 155 -5.76 16.41 6.23
C PHE A 155 -4.53 15.50 6.35
N ILE A 156 -4.52 14.63 7.36
CA ILE A 156 -3.52 13.60 7.57
C ILE A 156 -4.25 12.25 7.65
N PRO A 157 -3.87 11.23 6.84
CA PRO A 157 -4.41 9.89 6.99
C PRO A 157 -4.13 9.34 8.40
N CYS A 158 -5.16 9.11 9.19
CA CYS A 158 -5.01 8.78 10.61
C CYS A 158 -5.86 7.59 11.09
N GLN A 159 -6.74 7.08 10.23
CA GLN A 159 -7.74 6.07 10.61
C GLN A 159 -7.12 4.84 11.29
N LYS A 160 -6.02 4.32 10.74
CA LYS A 160 -5.34 3.15 11.29
C LYS A 160 -4.70 3.48 12.65
N ARG A 161 -3.98 4.59 12.73
CA ARG A 161 -3.27 5.01 13.96
C ARG A 161 -4.22 5.34 15.10
N LEU A 162 -5.39 5.92 14.79
CA LEU A 162 -6.38 6.30 15.78
C LEU A 162 -7.37 5.19 16.15
N SER A 163 -7.39 4.07 15.44
CA SER A 163 -8.35 2.98 15.70
C SER A 163 -8.25 2.45 17.13
N GLU A 164 -7.05 2.38 17.69
CA GLU A 164 -6.74 1.89 19.03
C GLU A 164 -6.85 2.96 20.14
N THR A 165 -7.15 4.22 19.79
CA THR A 165 -7.29 5.33 20.73
C THR A 165 -8.76 5.59 21.07
N ASP A 166 -9.04 6.46 22.07
CA ASP A 166 -10.40 6.90 22.40
C ASP A 166 -10.94 8.01 21.49
N ILE A 167 -10.12 8.51 20.56
CA ILE A 167 -10.52 9.57 19.63
C ILE A 167 -11.65 9.08 18.74
N ALA A 168 -12.80 9.74 18.85
CA ALA A 168 -14.00 9.42 18.10
C ALA A 168 -14.19 10.28 16.84
N PHE A 169 -13.70 11.51 16.86
CA PHE A 169 -13.81 12.44 15.73
C PHE A 169 -12.47 13.11 15.44
N VAL A 170 -12.23 13.36 14.16
CA VAL A 170 -11.11 14.17 13.68
C VAL A 170 -11.68 15.37 12.92
N ILE A 171 -11.15 16.54 13.20
CA ILE A 171 -11.51 17.80 12.54
C ILE A 171 -10.28 18.30 11.78
N PHE A 172 -10.44 18.64 10.51
CA PHE A 172 -9.36 19.18 9.67
C PHE A 172 -9.89 20.17 8.63
N PRO A 173 -9.06 21.09 8.12
CA PRO A 173 -9.43 22.03 7.07
C PRO A 173 -9.87 21.31 5.78
N SER A 174 -10.97 21.74 5.19
CA SER A 174 -11.45 21.21 3.91
C SER A 174 -10.85 21.96 2.72
N ASN A 175 -10.54 21.24 1.66
CA ASN A 175 -10.11 21.84 0.38
C ASN A 175 -11.20 22.72 -0.28
N ARG A 176 -12.44 22.57 0.18
CA ARG A 176 -13.60 23.36 -0.30
C ARG A 176 -13.90 24.57 0.58
N GLY A 177 -13.04 24.86 1.56
CA GLY A 177 -13.25 25.87 2.60
C GLY A 177 -13.93 25.29 3.84
N GLY A 178 -13.76 25.96 4.98
CA GLY A 178 -14.25 25.47 6.27
C GLY A 178 -13.48 24.24 6.78
N TYR A 179 -14.18 23.39 7.54
CA TYR A 179 -13.61 22.22 8.18
C TYR A 179 -14.45 20.97 7.88
N CYS A 180 -13.77 19.83 7.75
CA CYS A 180 -14.38 18.50 7.76
C CYS A 180 -14.37 17.94 9.16
N ILE A 181 -15.45 17.24 9.55
CA ILE A 181 -15.53 16.41 10.75
C ILE A 181 -15.69 14.97 10.30
N GLN A 182 -14.74 14.12 10.68
CA GLN A 182 -14.73 12.72 10.27
C GLN A 182 -14.81 11.80 11.50
N PRO A 183 -15.86 10.95 11.59
CA PRO A 183 -15.96 9.95 12.65
C PRO A 183 -14.91 8.85 12.45
N GLN A 184 -14.32 8.37 13.54
CA GLN A 184 -13.31 7.33 13.53
C GLN A 184 -13.93 5.95 13.73
N LYS A 185 -13.43 4.96 12.99
CA LYS A 185 -13.88 3.56 13.12
C LYS A 185 -13.22 2.89 14.32
N LYS A 186 -13.91 1.88 14.85
CA LYS A 186 -13.33 0.94 15.81
C LYS A 186 -12.27 0.10 15.12
N GLU A 187 -11.34 -0.39 15.89
CA GLU A 187 -10.31 -1.32 15.43
C GLU A 187 -10.94 -2.57 14.79
N TYR A 188 -10.38 -3.04 13.70
CA TYR A 188 -10.84 -4.20 12.91
C TYR A 188 -12.35 -4.22 12.61
N SER A 189 -12.98 -3.06 12.49
CA SER A 189 -14.42 -2.94 12.33
C SER A 189 -14.80 -1.89 11.28
N LEU A 190 -15.96 -2.09 10.65
CA LEU A 190 -16.61 -1.07 9.82
C LEU A 190 -17.45 -0.09 10.64
N ASN A 191 -17.69 -0.40 11.91
CA ASN A 191 -18.48 0.45 12.80
C ASN A 191 -17.67 1.64 13.31
N TYR A 192 -18.34 2.79 13.43
CA TYR A 192 -17.76 3.96 14.06
C TYR A 192 -17.71 3.85 15.58
N LYS A 193 -16.74 4.53 16.21
CA LYS A 193 -16.67 4.67 17.67
C LYS A 193 -17.83 5.50 18.21
N CYS A 194 -18.17 6.55 17.46
CA CYS A 194 -19.33 7.41 17.69
C CYS A 194 -19.91 7.81 16.33
N SER A 195 -21.21 7.75 16.18
CA SER A 195 -21.92 8.19 14.98
C SER A 195 -22.41 9.62 15.18
N PHE A 196 -22.64 10.34 14.08
CA PHE A 196 -23.43 11.57 14.12
C PHE A 196 -24.87 11.26 14.58
N PRO A 197 -25.60 12.27 15.12
CA PRO A 197 -27.01 12.14 15.43
C PRO A 197 -27.80 11.63 14.22
N SER A 198 -28.74 10.72 14.47
CA SER A 198 -29.56 10.12 13.42
C SER A 198 -30.42 11.16 12.68
N GLU A 199 -30.74 12.25 13.37
CA GLU A 199 -31.51 13.38 12.88
C GLU A 199 -30.79 14.15 11.75
N TRP A 200 -29.47 14.05 11.67
CA TRP A 200 -28.66 14.67 10.62
C TRP A 200 -28.58 13.84 9.34
N LEU A 201 -29.03 12.59 9.42
CA LEU A 201 -28.86 11.65 8.30
C LEU A 201 -29.72 12.06 7.10
N GLY A 202 -29.06 12.26 5.97
CA GLY A 202 -29.71 12.65 4.72
C GLY A 202 -30.08 14.14 4.61
N LEU A 203 -29.75 14.95 5.64
CA LEU A 203 -29.92 16.41 5.57
C LEU A 203 -28.76 17.05 4.84
N GLU A 204 -29.07 18.09 4.05
CA GLU A 204 -28.10 18.90 3.31
C GLU A 204 -28.35 20.38 3.50
N ASN A 205 -27.31 21.19 3.34
CA ASN A 205 -27.39 22.66 3.26
C ASN A 205 -28.28 23.27 4.35
N GLU A 206 -29.35 23.94 3.97
CA GLU A 206 -30.24 24.72 4.87
C GLU A 206 -30.90 23.85 5.94
N GLU A 207 -31.29 22.62 5.62
CA GLU A 207 -31.89 21.68 6.58
C GLU A 207 -30.87 21.24 7.62
N LEU A 208 -29.64 20.91 7.18
CA LEU A 208 -28.57 20.55 8.09
C LEU A 208 -28.12 21.74 8.95
N GLN A 209 -28.06 22.94 8.38
CA GLN A 209 -27.76 24.18 9.10
C GLN A 209 -28.78 24.46 10.21
N LYS A 210 -30.06 24.29 9.91
CA LYS A 210 -31.13 24.47 10.87
C LYS A 210 -31.07 23.46 12.00
N GLU A 211 -30.79 22.17 11.69
CA GLU A 211 -30.76 21.12 12.67
C GLU A 211 -29.50 21.18 13.54
N THR A 212 -28.37 21.51 12.97
CA THR A 212 -27.08 21.63 13.70
C THR A 212 -26.89 22.96 14.42
N GLY A 213 -27.63 24.00 14.02
CA GLY A 213 -27.41 25.39 14.45
C GLY A 213 -26.14 26.04 13.86
N LEU A 214 -25.47 25.38 12.91
CA LEU A 214 -24.26 25.87 12.26
C LEU A 214 -24.61 26.44 10.89
N SER A 215 -24.50 27.76 10.71
CA SER A 215 -24.88 28.48 9.47
C SER A 215 -24.08 28.08 8.22
N SER A 216 -23.00 27.28 8.36
CA SER A 216 -22.16 26.82 7.26
C SER A 216 -22.12 25.31 7.14
N ALA A 217 -22.99 24.59 7.87
CA ALA A 217 -23.03 23.13 7.77
C ALA A 217 -23.47 22.71 6.36
N SER A 218 -22.71 21.78 5.77
CA SER A 218 -23.02 21.18 4.47
C SER A 218 -22.49 19.75 4.42
N PHE A 219 -23.06 18.96 3.56
CA PHE A 219 -22.64 17.59 3.32
C PHE A 219 -21.88 17.50 1.99
#